data_6530e3a9bc0cd09ad355543fc332fcf8
#
_entry.id   6530e3a9bc0cd09ad355543fc332fcf8
#
_cell.length_a   1.000
_cell.length_b   1.000
_cell.length_c   1.000
_cell.angle_alpha   90.00
_cell.angle_beta   90.00
_cell.angle_gamma   90.00
#
_symmetry.space_group_name_H-M   'P 1'
#
loop_
_entity.id
_entity.type
_entity.pdbx_description
1 polymer ?
#
loop_
_entity_poly.entity_id
_entity_poly.type
_entity_poly.pdbx_seq_one_letter_code
_entity_poly.pdbx_strand_id
1 'polypeptide(L)'
;MDKTLAWLWLADAVGSGCQYAQELLTLYPDPAELYDALRAGTEAPPACLTPHALAQLRDTTPFDYEERLDHCLLSGIDVLTPDEGVYPDRLRDLPDLPLALYVTGDIACLNGRRYAGMVGTRRPSTYGRQAAFDLSLAMARAGVVLVSGLADGLDSEAHRAAVQADVPTVAFLGTAIDKTYPASNAKLRTAIEK
;
A
#
# COMPACT_ATOMS: atom_id res chain seq x y z
N MET A 1 -22.71 5.67 -6.64
CA MET A 1 -21.51 6.17 -5.91
C MET A 1 -20.30 5.45 -6.45
N ASP A 2 -19.17 6.13 -6.66
CA ASP A 2 -17.92 5.50 -7.02
C ASP A 2 -17.46 4.61 -5.84
N LYS A 3 -17.15 3.35 -6.12
CA LYS A 3 -16.74 2.40 -5.07
C LYS A 3 -15.43 2.81 -4.40
N THR A 4 -14.49 3.36 -5.17
CA THR A 4 -13.20 3.80 -4.66
C THR A 4 -13.37 4.88 -3.58
N LEU A 5 -14.33 5.79 -3.75
CA LEU A 5 -14.64 6.80 -2.73
C LEU A 5 -15.14 6.19 -1.43
N ALA A 6 -15.98 5.15 -1.50
CA ALA A 6 -16.45 4.44 -0.32
C ALA A 6 -15.31 3.70 0.40
N TRP A 7 -14.37 3.11 -0.36
CA TRP A 7 -13.17 2.50 0.20
C TRP A 7 -12.24 3.53 0.86
N LEU A 8 -12.01 4.69 0.24
CA LEU A 8 -11.19 5.76 0.82
C LEU A 8 -11.81 6.29 2.11
N TRP A 9 -13.14 6.51 2.13
CA TRP A 9 -13.89 6.93 3.30
C TRP A 9 -13.73 5.93 4.45
N LEU A 10 -13.88 4.63 4.19
CA LEU A 10 -13.70 3.60 5.19
C LEU A 10 -12.23 3.51 5.65
N ALA A 11 -11.28 3.50 4.73
CA ALA A 11 -9.85 3.38 5.03
C ALA A 11 -9.34 4.51 5.94
N ASP A 12 -9.81 5.74 5.70
CA ASP A 12 -9.41 6.90 6.50
C ASP A 12 -9.95 6.82 7.94
N ALA A 13 -11.19 6.35 8.09
CA ALA A 13 -11.84 6.25 9.39
C ALA A 13 -11.26 5.13 10.27
N VAL A 14 -10.96 3.97 9.69
CA VAL A 14 -10.42 2.83 10.45
C VAL A 14 -8.91 2.88 10.59
N GLY A 15 -8.22 3.62 9.72
CA GLY A 15 -6.78 3.76 9.70
C GLY A 15 -6.04 2.52 9.18
N SER A 16 -4.73 2.67 8.97
CA SER A 16 -3.86 1.55 8.59
C SER A 16 -3.62 0.61 9.78
N GLY A 17 -3.56 -0.72 9.52
CA GLY A 17 -3.36 -1.73 10.56
C GLY A 17 -4.61 -2.01 11.41
N CYS A 18 -5.78 -1.81 10.83
CA CYS A 18 -7.05 -2.10 11.48
C CYS A 18 -7.25 -3.60 11.67
N GLN A 19 -7.06 -4.10 12.90
CA GLN A 19 -7.13 -5.53 13.23
C GLN A 19 -8.53 -6.15 13.03
N TYR A 20 -9.56 -5.34 12.86
CA TYR A 20 -10.94 -5.79 12.62
C TYR A 20 -11.40 -5.54 11.17
N ALA A 21 -10.47 -5.20 10.26
CA ALA A 21 -10.82 -4.93 8.87
C ALA A 21 -11.52 -6.13 8.22
N GLN A 22 -11.00 -7.35 8.41
CA GLN A 22 -11.62 -8.56 7.85
C GLN A 22 -13.00 -8.87 8.45
N GLU A 23 -13.20 -8.65 9.75
CA GLU A 23 -14.51 -8.80 10.39
C GLU A 23 -15.51 -7.83 9.79
N LEU A 24 -15.09 -6.57 9.64
CA LEU A 24 -15.93 -5.53 9.05
C LEU A 24 -16.31 -5.86 7.61
N LEU A 25 -15.37 -6.31 6.79
CA LEU A 25 -15.61 -6.71 5.39
C LEU A 25 -16.40 -8.01 5.26
N THR A 26 -16.43 -8.85 6.30
CA THR A 26 -17.33 -9.99 6.34
C THR A 26 -18.78 -9.55 6.52
N LEU A 27 -19.03 -8.50 7.30
CA LEU A 27 -20.36 -7.94 7.52
C LEU A 27 -20.80 -7.03 6.36
N TYR A 28 -19.87 -6.25 5.83
CA TYR A 28 -20.10 -5.29 4.75
C TYR A 28 -18.99 -5.44 3.69
N PRO A 29 -19.14 -6.39 2.74
CA PRO A 29 -18.16 -6.60 1.67
C PRO A 29 -17.99 -5.37 0.75
N ASP A 30 -19.03 -4.56 0.63
CA ASP A 30 -19.02 -3.26 -0.07
C ASP A 30 -19.12 -2.13 0.97
N PRO A 31 -18.12 -1.25 1.11
CA PRO A 31 -18.19 -0.12 2.03
C PRO A 31 -19.36 0.83 1.78
N ALA A 32 -19.93 0.86 0.58
CA ALA A 32 -21.12 1.62 0.26
C ALA A 32 -22.35 1.12 1.05
N GLU A 33 -22.45 -0.18 1.28
CA GLU A 33 -23.53 -0.77 2.08
C GLU A 33 -23.43 -0.32 3.55
N LEU A 34 -22.21 -0.28 4.09
CA LEU A 34 -21.97 0.25 5.44
C LEU A 34 -22.36 1.74 5.52
N TYR A 35 -22.01 2.53 4.51
CA TYR A 35 -22.40 3.95 4.45
C TYR A 35 -23.91 4.10 4.48
N ASP A 36 -24.63 3.36 3.65
CA ASP A 36 -26.09 3.41 3.58
C ASP A 36 -26.74 2.97 4.91
N ALA A 37 -26.24 1.89 5.52
CA ALA A 37 -26.74 1.40 6.82
C ALA A 37 -26.53 2.43 7.94
N LEU A 38 -25.37 3.06 8.01
CA LEU A 38 -25.08 4.10 9.02
C LEU A 38 -25.94 5.36 8.83
N ARG A 39 -26.26 5.72 7.57
CA ARG A 39 -27.14 6.88 7.26
C ARG A 39 -28.60 6.59 7.52
N ALA A 40 -29.06 5.39 7.23
CA ALA A 40 -30.43 4.97 7.50
C ALA A 40 -30.70 4.87 9.00
N GLY A 41 -29.69 4.57 9.82
CA GLY A 41 -29.85 4.41 11.27
C GLY A 41 -30.79 3.27 11.69
N THR A 42 -31.00 2.31 10.77
CA THR A 42 -31.94 1.19 10.97
C THR A 42 -31.33 0.04 11.73
N GLU A 43 -30.01 -0.06 11.73
CA GLU A 43 -29.24 -1.12 12.37
C GLU A 43 -28.24 -0.55 13.39
N ALA A 44 -27.89 -1.37 14.39
CA ALA A 44 -26.81 -1.03 15.28
C ALA A 44 -25.48 -1.03 14.50
N PRO A 45 -24.58 -0.06 14.75
CA PRO A 45 -23.28 -0.03 14.08
C PRO A 45 -22.49 -1.30 14.42
N PRO A 46 -21.61 -1.79 13.50
CA PRO A 46 -20.77 -2.95 13.75
C PRO A 46 -20.00 -2.82 15.08
N ALA A 47 -20.10 -3.86 15.91
CA ALA A 47 -19.48 -3.84 17.24
C ALA A 47 -17.93 -3.81 17.19
N CYS A 48 -17.34 -4.19 16.06
CA CYS A 48 -15.91 -4.12 15.84
C CYS A 48 -15.39 -2.70 15.60
N LEU A 49 -16.26 -1.72 15.24
CA LEU A 49 -15.85 -0.33 15.04
C LEU A 49 -15.51 0.35 16.37
N THR A 50 -14.36 1.00 16.43
CA THR A 50 -14.04 1.84 17.57
C THR A 50 -14.95 3.07 17.62
N PRO A 51 -15.22 3.67 18.81
CA PRO A 51 -16.00 4.90 18.91
C PRO A 51 -15.44 6.05 18.04
N HIS A 52 -14.10 6.13 17.90
CA HIS A 52 -13.45 7.13 17.06
C HIS A 52 -13.74 6.89 15.58
N ALA A 53 -13.54 5.66 15.08
CA ALA A 53 -13.85 5.31 13.69
C ALA A 53 -15.33 5.56 13.36
N LEU A 54 -16.24 5.15 14.26
CA LEU A 54 -17.67 5.37 14.08
C LEU A 54 -18.04 6.86 14.03
N ALA A 55 -17.42 7.69 14.88
CA ALA A 55 -17.64 9.13 14.83
C ALA A 55 -17.18 9.70 13.48
N GLN A 56 -15.98 9.35 13.02
CA GLN A 56 -15.47 9.82 11.74
C GLN A 56 -16.35 9.36 10.56
N LEU A 57 -16.79 8.10 10.54
CA LEU A 57 -17.70 7.58 9.50
C LEU A 57 -19.05 8.31 9.46
N ARG A 58 -19.51 8.84 10.60
CA ARG A 58 -20.75 9.63 10.68
C ARG A 58 -20.56 11.09 10.27
N ASP A 59 -19.40 11.65 10.58
CA ASP A 59 -19.09 13.07 10.34
C ASP A 59 -18.64 13.33 8.90
N THR A 60 -18.20 12.29 8.17
CA THR A 60 -17.74 12.38 6.78
C THR A 60 -18.62 11.58 5.82
N THR A 61 -18.46 11.83 4.53
CA THR A 61 -19.11 11.09 3.45
C THR A 61 -18.07 10.62 2.42
N PRO A 62 -18.35 9.59 1.60
CA PRO A 62 -17.46 9.22 0.50
C PRO A 62 -17.13 10.38 -0.46
N PHE A 63 -18.05 11.34 -0.63
CA PHE A 63 -17.83 12.50 -1.52
C PHE A 63 -16.75 13.46 -1.00
N ASP A 64 -16.44 13.45 0.29
CA ASP A 64 -15.35 14.26 0.86
C ASP A 64 -13.96 13.82 0.38
N TYR A 65 -13.88 12.68 -0.34
CA TYR A 65 -12.66 12.10 -0.89
C TYR A 65 -12.49 12.30 -2.41
N GLU A 66 -13.43 12.98 -3.08
CA GLU A 66 -13.38 13.25 -4.53
C GLU A 66 -12.11 14.02 -4.91
N GLU A 67 -11.80 15.11 -4.20
CA GLU A 67 -10.62 15.92 -4.47
C GLU A 67 -9.32 15.11 -4.31
N ARG A 68 -9.27 14.21 -3.32
CA ARG A 68 -8.12 13.30 -3.12
C ARG A 68 -7.98 12.31 -4.27
N LEU A 69 -9.07 11.72 -4.72
CA LEU A 69 -9.07 10.78 -5.85
C LEU A 69 -8.67 11.48 -7.15
N ASP A 70 -9.21 12.66 -7.41
CA ASP A 70 -8.85 13.49 -8.57
C ASP A 70 -7.37 13.85 -8.56
N HIS A 71 -6.84 14.23 -7.40
CA HIS A 71 -5.40 14.51 -7.25
C HIS A 71 -4.54 13.27 -7.58
N CYS A 72 -4.93 12.09 -7.12
CA CYS A 72 -4.24 10.85 -7.45
C CYS A 72 -4.23 10.62 -8.97
N LEU A 73 -5.40 10.70 -9.62
CA LEU A 73 -5.54 10.48 -11.06
C LEU A 73 -4.68 11.46 -11.87
N LEU A 74 -4.72 12.76 -11.52
CA LEU A 74 -3.94 13.79 -12.21
C LEU A 74 -2.42 13.62 -11.99
N SER A 75 -2.03 13.00 -10.90
CA SER A 75 -0.63 12.74 -10.53
C SER A 75 -0.10 11.38 -11.01
N GLY A 76 -0.92 10.58 -11.71
CA GLY A 76 -0.54 9.24 -12.14
C GLY A 76 -0.37 8.26 -10.96
N ILE A 77 -1.15 8.45 -9.90
CA ILE A 77 -1.18 7.58 -8.74
C ILE A 77 -2.42 6.70 -8.85
N ASP A 78 -2.25 5.39 -8.92
CA ASP A 78 -3.33 4.43 -8.84
C ASP A 78 -3.77 4.24 -7.39
N VAL A 79 -5.06 4.11 -7.16
CA VAL A 79 -5.65 3.77 -5.86
C VAL A 79 -6.24 2.38 -5.98
N LEU A 80 -5.62 1.39 -5.33
CA LEU A 80 -6.07 0.00 -5.36
C LEU A 80 -6.84 -0.34 -4.09
N THR A 81 -7.97 -1.02 -4.26
CA THR A 81 -8.87 -1.44 -3.18
C THR A 81 -9.04 -2.96 -3.14
N PRO A 82 -9.37 -3.57 -1.98
CA PRO A 82 -9.41 -5.02 -1.82
C PRO A 82 -10.35 -5.76 -2.76
N ASP A 83 -11.38 -5.13 -3.32
CA ASP A 83 -12.32 -5.73 -4.27
C ASP A 83 -11.79 -5.76 -5.71
N GLU A 84 -10.68 -5.08 -6.00
CA GLU A 84 -10.08 -5.07 -7.33
C GLU A 84 -9.19 -6.30 -7.56
N GLY A 85 -9.28 -6.91 -8.76
CA GLY A 85 -8.47 -8.07 -9.13
C GLY A 85 -6.96 -7.82 -9.18
N VAL A 86 -6.54 -6.57 -9.29
CA VAL A 86 -5.13 -6.17 -9.30
C VAL A 86 -4.57 -5.91 -7.90
N TYR A 87 -5.43 -5.83 -6.87
CA TYR A 87 -4.99 -5.71 -5.49
C TYR A 87 -4.11 -6.90 -5.08
N PRO A 88 -2.98 -6.70 -4.35
CA PRO A 88 -2.07 -7.78 -4.02
C PRO A 88 -2.72 -8.88 -3.17
N ASP A 89 -2.81 -10.10 -3.70
CA ASP A 89 -3.45 -11.24 -3.01
C ASP A 89 -2.86 -11.48 -1.61
N ARG A 90 -1.54 -11.33 -1.47
CA ARG A 90 -0.84 -11.53 -0.19
C ARG A 90 -1.20 -10.52 0.88
N LEU A 91 -1.66 -9.32 0.50
CA LEU A 91 -2.15 -8.32 1.44
C LEU A 91 -3.61 -8.57 1.81
N ARG A 92 -4.39 -9.18 0.90
CA ARG A 92 -5.80 -9.50 1.13
C ARG A 92 -6.00 -10.50 2.26
N ASP A 93 -5.04 -11.41 2.45
CA ASP A 93 -5.07 -12.45 3.49
C ASP A 93 -4.62 -11.94 4.88
N LEU A 94 -4.15 -10.69 4.98
CA LEU A 94 -3.72 -10.13 6.26
C LEU A 94 -4.94 -9.78 7.14
N PRO A 95 -4.90 -10.06 8.45
CA PRO A 95 -5.99 -9.68 9.36
C PRO A 95 -6.19 -8.15 9.43
N ASP A 96 -5.12 -7.41 9.22
CA ASP A 96 -5.05 -5.95 9.21
C ASP A 96 -4.79 -5.41 7.79
N LEU A 97 -5.44 -6.02 6.78
CA LEU A 97 -5.25 -5.64 5.38
C LEU A 97 -5.45 -4.14 5.16
N PRO A 98 -4.60 -3.49 4.36
CA PRO A 98 -4.80 -2.11 3.95
C PRO A 98 -6.06 -1.97 3.07
N LEU A 99 -7.00 -1.10 3.45
CA LEU A 99 -8.24 -0.91 2.69
C LEU A 99 -8.08 -0.02 1.45
N ALA A 100 -6.95 0.69 1.34
CA ALA A 100 -6.55 1.41 0.15
C ALA A 100 -5.02 1.42 0.04
N LEU A 101 -4.51 1.23 -1.17
CA LEU A 101 -3.09 1.36 -1.52
C LEU A 101 -2.95 2.45 -2.58
N TYR A 102 -2.05 3.39 -2.33
CA TYR A 102 -1.63 4.37 -3.33
C TYR A 102 -0.38 3.85 -4.01
N VAL A 103 -0.42 3.72 -5.33
CA VAL A 103 0.63 3.05 -6.10
C VAL A 103 1.07 3.91 -7.29
N THR A 104 2.37 3.92 -7.57
CA THR A 104 2.97 4.47 -8.80
C THR A 104 3.81 3.40 -9.46
N GLY A 105 3.88 3.40 -10.79
CA GLY A 105 4.63 2.41 -11.56
C GLY A 105 3.79 1.23 -12.04
N ASP A 106 4.44 0.13 -12.43
CA ASP A 106 3.76 -1.04 -13.01
C ASP A 106 3.13 -1.94 -11.94
N ILE A 107 1.80 -1.85 -11.79
CA ILE A 107 1.02 -2.66 -10.85
C ILE A 107 0.99 -4.16 -11.22
N ALA A 108 1.34 -4.55 -12.45
CA ALA A 108 1.36 -5.95 -12.87
C ALA A 108 2.42 -6.78 -12.12
N CYS A 109 3.40 -6.13 -11.48
CA CYS A 109 4.39 -6.81 -10.66
C CYS A 109 3.91 -7.20 -9.26
N LEU A 110 2.71 -6.76 -8.83
CA LEU A 110 2.20 -6.97 -7.47
C LEU A 110 1.61 -8.38 -7.24
N ASN A 111 1.30 -9.13 -8.30
CA ASN A 111 0.74 -10.47 -8.22
C ASN A 111 1.49 -11.48 -9.08
N GLY A 112 1.24 -12.78 -8.84
CA GLY A 112 1.72 -13.88 -9.69
C GLY A 112 3.23 -14.15 -9.65
N ARG A 113 4.00 -13.55 -8.71
CA ARG A 113 5.44 -13.64 -8.62
C ARG A 113 5.92 -14.18 -7.27
N ARG A 114 7.22 -14.51 -7.20
CA ARG A 114 7.89 -14.81 -5.93
C ARG A 114 8.47 -13.50 -5.38
N TYR A 115 8.30 -13.25 -4.09
CA TYR A 115 8.75 -12.03 -3.42
C TYR A 115 9.71 -12.36 -2.29
N ALA A 116 10.66 -11.47 -2.04
CA ALA A 116 11.53 -11.51 -0.88
C ALA A 116 11.67 -10.10 -0.28
N GLY A 117 11.37 -9.98 1.02
CA GLY A 117 11.61 -8.76 1.78
C GLY A 117 13.10 -8.61 2.10
N MET A 118 13.69 -7.46 1.79
CA MET A 118 15.03 -7.08 2.22
C MET A 118 14.92 -5.89 3.18
N VAL A 119 15.32 -6.12 4.43
CA VAL A 119 15.22 -5.11 5.49
C VAL A 119 16.54 -5.01 6.22
N GLY A 120 16.96 -3.80 6.55
CA GLY A 120 18.19 -3.67 7.30
C GLY A 120 18.54 -2.24 7.74
N THR A 121 19.76 -2.10 8.23
CA THR A 121 20.25 -0.83 8.77
C THR A 121 20.37 0.26 7.71
N ARG A 122 20.05 1.49 8.10
CA ARG A 122 20.28 2.70 7.28
C ARG A 122 21.76 3.10 7.19
N ARG A 123 22.63 2.53 8.05
CA ARG A 123 24.08 2.81 8.10
C ARG A 123 24.88 1.50 8.09
N PRO A 124 24.85 0.75 6.97
CA PRO A 124 25.58 -0.50 6.86
C PRO A 124 27.10 -0.28 6.74
N SER A 125 27.86 -1.27 7.16
CA SER A 125 29.29 -1.35 6.82
C SER A 125 29.48 -1.57 5.32
N THR A 126 30.71 -1.37 4.82
CA THR A 126 31.04 -1.66 3.41
C THR A 126 30.74 -3.12 3.06
N TYR A 127 31.11 -4.05 3.93
CA TYR A 127 30.77 -5.47 3.76
C TYR A 127 29.26 -5.70 3.71
N GLY A 128 28.48 -5.09 4.64
CA GLY A 128 27.03 -5.24 4.68
C GLY A 128 26.36 -4.73 3.40
N ARG A 129 26.82 -3.61 2.83
CA ARG A 129 26.34 -3.10 1.55
C ARG A 129 26.58 -4.09 0.42
N GLN A 130 27.82 -4.56 0.30
CA GLN A 130 28.20 -5.49 -0.76
C GLN A 130 27.43 -6.81 -0.66
N ALA A 131 27.35 -7.38 0.55
CA ALA A 131 26.63 -8.64 0.78
C ALA A 131 25.12 -8.51 0.47
N ALA A 132 24.47 -7.41 0.89
CA ALA A 132 23.08 -7.17 0.57
C ALA A 132 22.84 -6.98 -0.92
N PHE A 133 23.71 -6.22 -1.60
CA PHE A 133 23.62 -6.03 -3.03
C PHE A 133 23.80 -7.35 -3.80
N ASP A 134 24.84 -8.14 -3.49
CA ASP A 134 25.13 -9.39 -4.19
C ASP A 134 24.02 -10.43 -3.99
N LEU A 135 23.52 -10.57 -2.75
CA LEU A 135 22.40 -11.45 -2.45
C LEU A 135 21.14 -11.02 -3.20
N SER A 136 20.81 -9.72 -3.15
CA SER A 136 19.66 -9.14 -3.85
C SER A 136 19.76 -9.34 -5.37
N LEU A 137 20.94 -9.15 -5.94
CA LEU A 137 21.19 -9.34 -7.36
C LEU A 137 21.00 -10.81 -7.78
N ALA A 138 21.47 -11.74 -6.95
CA ALA A 138 21.28 -13.18 -7.19
C ALA A 138 19.80 -13.57 -7.15
N MET A 139 19.05 -13.07 -6.16
CA MET A 139 17.60 -13.29 -6.06
C MET A 139 16.83 -12.66 -7.23
N ALA A 140 17.15 -11.44 -7.58
CA ALA A 140 16.54 -10.74 -8.71
C ALA A 140 16.73 -11.52 -10.01
N ARG A 141 17.96 -11.95 -10.31
CA ARG A 141 18.29 -12.80 -11.48
C ARG A 141 17.59 -14.16 -11.47
N ALA A 142 17.21 -14.66 -10.31
CA ALA A 142 16.39 -15.86 -10.16
C ALA A 142 14.87 -15.58 -10.32
N GLY A 143 14.48 -14.38 -10.72
CA GLY A 143 13.10 -13.97 -10.95
C GLY A 143 12.31 -13.70 -9.66
N VAL A 144 13.00 -13.36 -8.56
CA VAL A 144 12.36 -12.95 -7.31
C VAL A 144 12.21 -11.43 -7.29
N VAL A 145 11.00 -10.93 -7.06
CA VAL A 145 10.72 -9.50 -6.86
C VAL A 145 11.18 -9.12 -5.46
N LEU A 146 12.08 -8.15 -5.37
CA LEU A 146 12.54 -7.64 -4.10
C LEU A 146 11.58 -6.59 -3.56
N VAL A 147 11.29 -6.68 -2.26
CA VAL A 147 10.39 -5.76 -1.56
C VAL A 147 11.17 -5.10 -0.43
N SER A 148 11.14 -3.77 -0.36
CA SER A 148 11.83 -3.02 0.69
C SER A 148 11.15 -1.66 0.94
N GLY A 149 11.73 -0.81 1.80
CA GLY A 149 11.14 0.48 2.19
C GLY A 149 11.75 1.70 1.51
N LEU A 150 12.66 1.53 0.54
CA LEU A 150 13.38 2.62 -0.14
C LEU A 150 14.15 3.55 0.83
N ALA A 151 14.45 3.11 2.05
CA ALA A 151 15.27 3.84 2.99
C ALA A 151 16.76 3.87 2.58
N ASP A 152 17.56 4.74 3.20
CA ASP A 152 19.01 4.68 3.06
C ASP A 152 19.55 3.32 3.54
N GLY A 153 20.69 2.90 3.00
CA GLY A 153 21.38 1.70 3.45
C GLY A 153 20.95 0.44 2.71
N LEU A 154 20.60 -0.62 3.43
CA LEU A 154 20.38 -1.95 2.83
C LEU A 154 19.14 -1.99 1.93
N ASP A 155 18.10 -1.25 2.25
CA ASP A 155 16.92 -1.10 1.40
C ASP A 155 17.29 -0.59 0.00
N SER A 156 18.11 0.48 -0.05
CA SER A 156 18.58 1.05 -1.31
C SER A 156 19.43 0.06 -2.11
N GLU A 157 20.24 -0.77 -1.45
CA GLU A 157 21.08 -1.77 -2.15
C GLU A 157 20.20 -2.86 -2.77
N ALA A 158 19.12 -3.27 -2.09
CA ALA A 158 18.17 -4.22 -2.65
C ALA A 158 17.53 -3.71 -3.94
N HIS A 159 17.01 -2.48 -3.91
CA HIS A 159 16.39 -1.87 -5.08
C HIS A 159 17.39 -1.62 -6.21
N ARG A 160 18.62 -1.15 -5.90
CA ARG A 160 19.68 -0.97 -6.91
C ARG A 160 20.02 -2.28 -7.61
N ALA A 161 20.10 -3.38 -6.86
CA ALA A 161 20.38 -4.69 -7.42
C ALA A 161 19.28 -5.16 -8.38
N ALA A 162 18.01 -4.94 -8.05
CA ALA A 162 16.88 -5.25 -8.90
C ALA A 162 16.86 -4.39 -10.18
N VAL A 163 17.07 -3.08 -10.04
CA VAL A 163 17.19 -2.16 -11.18
C VAL A 163 18.37 -2.54 -12.09
N GLN A 164 19.51 -2.91 -11.51
CA GLN A 164 20.66 -3.38 -12.30
C GLN A 164 20.39 -4.70 -13.03
N ALA A 165 19.55 -5.56 -12.46
CA ALA A 165 19.15 -6.83 -13.08
C ALA A 165 18.04 -6.66 -14.12
N ASP A 166 17.49 -5.46 -14.28
CA ASP A 166 16.33 -5.15 -15.11
C ASP A 166 15.11 -6.02 -14.75
N VAL A 167 14.82 -6.09 -13.45
CA VAL A 167 13.67 -6.84 -12.91
C VAL A 167 12.86 -5.96 -11.97
N PRO A 168 11.54 -6.20 -11.86
CA PRO A 168 10.67 -5.44 -10.97
C PRO A 168 11.13 -5.49 -9.51
N THR A 169 10.87 -4.39 -8.80
CA THR A 169 11.03 -4.30 -7.35
C THR A 169 9.96 -3.40 -6.77
N VAL A 170 9.52 -3.67 -5.54
CA VAL A 170 8.42 -2.95 -4.90
C VAL A 170 8.92 -2.22 -3.66
N ALA A 171 8.63 -0.92 -3.58
CA ALA A 171 8.96 -0.09 -2.43
C ALA A 171 7.70 0.26 -1.63
N PHE A 172 7.63 -0.17 -0.35
CA PHE A 172 6.61 0.29 0.59
C PHE A 172 7.11 1.52 1.34
N LEU A 173 6.50 2.67 1.06
CA LEU A 173 6.94 3.95 1.59
C LEU A 173 6.33 4.25 2.95
N GLY A 174 7.15 4.74 3.89
CA GLY A 174 6.69 5.28 5.18
C GLY A 174 6.28 6.76 5.11
N THR A 175 6.15 7.32 3.91
CA THR A 175 5.74 8.71 3.65
C THR A 175 4.61 8.75 2.65
N ALA A 176 3.96 9.90 2.50
CA ALA A 176 2.97 10.10 1.44
C ALA A 176 3.59 9.79 0.06
N ILE A 177 2.79 9.20 -0.84
CA ILE A 177 3.23 8.69 -2.13
C ILE A 177 3.76 9.80 -3.05
N ASP A 178 3.32 11.04 -2.89
CA ASP A 178 3.79 12.22 -3.62
C ASP A 178 5.10 12.80 -3.07
N LYS A 179 5.64 12.25 -1.97
CA LYS A 179 6.88 12.71 -1.32
C LYS A 179 8.02 11.74 -1.54
N THR A 180 9.19 12.26 -1.86
CA THR A 180 10.41 11.45 -1.95
C THR A 180 11.23 11.59 -0.67
N TYR A 181 11.35 10.48 0.06
CA TYR A 181 12.21 10.39 1.24
C TYR A 181 12.91 9.03 1.31
N PRO A 182 14.23 9.00 1.56
CA PRO A 182 15.13 10.16 1.64
C PRO A 182 15.37 10.78 0.25
N ALA A 183 15.71 12.08 0.20
CA ALA A 183 15.98 12.77 -1.06
C ALA A 183 17.17 12.19 -1.84
N SER A 184 18.12 11.55 -1.14
CA SER A 184 19.25 10.80 -1.72
C SER A 184 18.81 9.69 -2.68
N ASN A 185 17.61 9.13 -2.50
CA ASN A 185 17.06 8.02 -3.28
C ASN A 185 16.11 8.48 -4.42
N ALA A 186 16.02 9.78 -4.71
CA ALA A 186 15.11 10.29 -5.74
C ALA A 186 15.33 9.64 -7.12
N LYS A 187 16.60 9.50 -7.55
CA LYS A 187 16.93 8.82 -8.82
C LYS A 187 16.59 7.33 -8.81
N LEU A 188 16.79 6.67 -7.67
CA LEU A 188 16.45 5.26 -7.51
C LEU A 188 14.93 5.07 -7.54
N ARG A 189 14.17 5.93 -6.88
CA ARG A 189 12.73 5.96 -6.94
C ARG A 189 12.22 6.08 -8.38
N THR A 190 12.71 7.05 -9.14
CA THR A 190 12.35 7.20 -10.57
C THR A 190 12.69 5.97 -11.42
N ALA A 191 13.74 5.21 -11.04
CA ALA A 191 14.09 3.98 -11.73
C ALA A 191 13.16 2.81 -11.38
N ILE A 192 12.61 2.78 -10.16
CA ILE A 192 11.66 1.77 -9.69
C ILE A 192 10.26 1.99 -10.32
N GLU A 193 9.88 3.25 -10.54
CA GLU A 193 8.56 3.64 -11.09
C GLU A 193 8.44 3.44 -12.61
N LYS A 194 9.48 2.97 -13.29
CA LYS A 194 9.51 2.69 -14.76
C LYS A 194 9.16 1.25 -15.06
#